data_112ca8c2f055134e89f7020b47f3a846
#
_entry.id   112ca8c2f055134e89f7020b47f3a846
#
_cell.length_a   1.000
_cell.length_b   1.000
_cell.length_c   1.000
_cell.angle_alpha   90.00
_cell.angle_beta   90.00
_cell.angle_gamma   90.00
#
_symmetry.space_group_name_H-M   'P 1'
#
loop_
_entity.id
_entity.type
_entity.pdbx_description
1 polymer ?
#
loop_
_entity_poly.entity_id
_entity_poly.type
_entity_poly.pdbx_seq_one_letter_code
_entity_poly.pdbx_strand_id
1 'polypeptide(L)'
;DITMSWEKYSYTKAGAALLSESLSGGALTITRAVSGTGTVGTDLAEEVAVSGDAHELKILSIETVKDNGKAARKVNIWTNGAEEAYVMHQIGVYGTLNGGPDETLLFLMQDERGVQIPAAGTQLDYEFQIAVLLAVSNAADISIQLDPQMKAFAQMAREIAQAEVAQHNIDPDAHASIIEAAASAAVKRIEDAGEIMTEAQVKKLIQT
;
A
#
# COMPACT_ATOMS: atom_id res chain seq x y z
N ASP A 1 4.95 -1.10 -17.06
CA ASP A 1 4.17 -1.65 -15.93
C ASP A 1 4.78 -2.98 -15.53
N ILE A 2 5.65 -2.95 -14.51
CA ILE A 2 6.11 -4.18 -13.85
C ILE A 2 5.05 -4.47 -12.80
N THR A 3 4.02 -5.19 -13.18
CA THR A 3 3.09 -5.77 -12.23
C THR A 3 3.86 -6.86 -11.51
N MET A 4 4.37 -6.57 -10.31
CA MET A 4 4.92 -7.59 -9.42
C MET A 4 3.76 -8.46 -8.97
N SER A 5 3.66 -9.64 -9.54
CA SER A 5 2.70 -10.66 -9.12
C SER A 5 3.48 -11.66 -8.28
N TRP A 6 3.28 -11.60 -6.97
CA TRP A 6 3.74 -12.65 -6.08
C TRP A 6 3.05 -13.96 -6.47
N GLU A 7 3.83 -14.89 -7.05
CA GLU A 7 3.28 -16.05 -7.76
C GLU A 7 2.66 -17.09 -6.84
N LYS A 8 3.20 -17.20 -5.61
CA LYS A 8 2.73 -18.15 -4.62
C LYS A 8 2.47 -17.45 -3.30
N TYR A 9 1.36 -17.77 -2.67
CA TYR A 9 1.05 -17.32 -1.31
C TYR A 9 0.12 -18.30 -0.61
N SER A 10 0.26 -18.47 0.69
CA SER A 10 -0.58 -19.34 1.48
C SER A 10 -0.59 -18.94 2.96
N TYR A 11 -1.69 -19.25 3.64
CA TYR A 11 -1.64 -19.41 5.09
C TYR A 11 -0.82 -20.65 5.40
N THR A 12 0.04 -20.58 6.43
CA THR A 12 0.69 -21.78 6.92
C THR A 12 -0.32 -22.64 7.69
N LYS A 13 -0.04 -23.93 7.86
CA LYS A 13 -0.90 -24.81 8.68
C LYS A 13 -1.01 -24.33 10.12
N ALA A 14 0.13 -23.92 10.70
CA ALA A 14 0.15 -23.36 12.04
C ALA A 14 -0.61 -22.03 12.12
N GLY A 15 -0.45 -21.17 11.12
CA GLY A 15 -1.20 -19.90 11.01
C GLY A 15 -2.70 -20.10 10.86
N ALA A 16 -3.12 -21.05 10.03
CA ALA A 16 -4.53 -21.39 9.86
C ALA A 16 -5.15 -21.93 11.16
N ALA A 17 -4.40 -22.74 11.92
CA ALA A 17 -4.83 -23.22 13.24
C ALA A 17 -5.00 -22.04 14.22
N LEU A 18 -4.03 -21.13 14.29
CA LEU A 18 -4.06 -19.95 15.13
C LEU A 18 -5.24 -19.02 14.78
N LEU A 19 -5.49 -18.81 13.49
CA LEU A 19 -6.64 -18.07 12.99
C LEU A 19 -7.96 -18.72 13.42
N SER A 20 -8.05 -20.05 13.31
CA SER A 20 -9.24 -20.80 13.74
C SER A 20 -9.51 -20.66 15.25
N GLU A 21 -8.45 -20.69 16.07
CA GLU A 21 -8.56 -20.47 17.50
C GLU A 21 -8.99 -19.04 17.82
N SER A 22 -8.52 -18.06 17.09
CA SER A 22 -8.95 -16.66 17.26
C SER A 22 -10.45 -16.47 17.01
N LEU A 23 -11.01 -17.24 16.08
CA LEU A 23 -12.47 -17.23 15.82
C LEU A 23 -13.29 -17.81 16.97
N SER A 24 -12.67 -18.63 17.81
CA SER A 24 -13.31 -19.21 19.01
C SER A 24 -13.20 -18.31 20.24
N GLY A 25 -12.70 -17.08 20.08
CA GLY A 25 -12.63 -16.06 21.14
C GLY A 25 -11.21 -15.71 21.61
N GLY A 26 -10.18 -16.19 20.91
CA GLY A 26 -8.79 -15.76 21.14
C GLY A 26 -8.47 -14.44 20.44
N ALA A 27 -7.66 -13.59 21.08
CA ALA A 27 -7.15 -12.34 20.47
C ALA A 27 -5.89 -12.64 19.65
N LEU A 28 -5.97 -12.49 18.31
CA LEU A 28 -4.83 -12.59 17.42
C LEU A 28 -4.13 -11.24 17.30
N THR A 29 -2.82 -11.22 17.59
CA THR A 29 -1.98 -10.04 17.40
C THR A 29 -0.96 -10.33 16.30
N ILE A 30 -0.91 -9.49 15.27
CA ILE A 30 0.16 -9.52 14.28
C ILE A 30 1.37 -8.79 14.89
N THR A 31 2.50 -9.46 14.96
CA THR A 31 3.68 -8.98 15.67
C THR A 31 4.69 -8.34 14.74
N ARG A 32 4.98 -8.98 13.61
CA ARG A 32 5.99 -8.49 12.65
C ARG A 32 5.77 -9.02 11.25
N ALA A 33 6.43 -8.37 10.30
CA ALA A 33 6.62 -8.85 8.94
C ALA A 33 8.11 -9.06 8.68
N VAL A 34 8.46 -10.12 7.98
CA VAL A 34 9.86 -10.51 7.73
C VAL A 34 10.00 -10.92 6.27
N SER A 35 11.07 -10.48 5.62
CA SER A 35 11.46 -10.99 4.31
C SER A 35 12.48 -12.09 4.43
N GLY A 36 12.49 -13.02 3.48
CA GLY A 36 13.49 -14.07 3.33
C GLY A 36 14.22 -13.98 2.00
N THR A 37 15.51 -14.30 2.00
CA THR A 37 16.35 -14.29 0.78
C THR A 37 16.31 -15.62 0.02
N GLY A 38 15.71 -16.65 0.59
CA GLY A 38 15.60 -17.99 -0.02
C GLY A 38 14.23 -18.23 -0.64
N THR A 39 14.16 -19.33 -1.38
CA THR A 39 12.92 -19.90 -1.90
C THR A 39 12.78 -21.34 -1.43
N VAL A 40 11.54 -21.81 -1.36
CA VAL A 40 11.23 -23.22 -1.09
C VAL A 40 10.47 -23.81 -2.27
N GLY A 41 10.79 -25.06 -2.59
CA GLY A 41 10.09 -25.83 -3.63
C GLY A 41 8.85 -26.57 -3.12
N THR A 42 8.67 -26.57 -1.79
CA THR A 42 7.57 -27.22 -1.08
C THR A 42 6.29 -26.36 -1.06
N ASP A 43 5.23 -26.91 -0.53
CA ASP A 43 4.01 -26.13 -0.26
C ASP A 43 4.29 -25.11 0.85
N LEU A 44 4.04 -23.83 0.59
CA LEU A 44 4.22 -22.73 1.55
C LEU A 44 3.42 -22.93 2.84
N ALA A 45 2.35 -23.73 2.79
CA ALA A 45 1.55 -24.06 3.96
C ALA A 45 2.30 -24.89 5.03
N GLU A 46 3.36 -25.59 4.64
CA GLU A 46 4.16 -26.40 5.54
C GLU A 46 5.26 -25.62 6.25
N GLU A 47 5.53 -24.41 5.79
CA GLU A 47 6.63 -23.62 6.30
C GLU A 47 6.31 -23.03 7.69
N VAL A 48 7.34 -22.94 8.52
CA VAL A 48 7.26 -22.37 9.88
C VAL A 48 8.05 -21.07 10.02
N ALA A 49 8.87 -20.74 9.04
CA ALA A 49 9.67 -19.53 8.97
C ALA A 49 9.94 -19.16 7.50
N VAL A 50 10.37 -17.94 7.25
CA VAL A 50 10.92 -17.54 5.94
C VAL A 50 12.23 -18.30 5.68
N SER A 51 12.55 -18.53 4.40
CA SER A 51 13.75 -19.22 3.96
C SER A 51 14.91 -18.26 3.71
N GLY A 52 16.14 -18.70 3.99
CA GLY A 52 17.36 -17.91 3.82
C GLY A 52 17.53 -16.88 4.95
N ASP A 53 18.30 -15.82 4.67
CA ASP A 53 18.53 -14.75 5.63
C ASP A 53 17.26 -13.93 5.81
N ALA A 54 16.91 -13.68 7.06
CA ALA A 54 15.69 -12.98 7.44
C ALA A 54 15.97 -11.50 7.71
N HIS A 55 15.19 -10.61 7.08
CA HIS A 55 15.26 -9.17 7.30
C HIS A 55 13.91 -8.65 7.74
N GLU A 56 13.87 -7.84 8.78
CA GLU A 56 12.63 -7.25 9.25
C GLU A 56 12.10 -6.20 8.29
N LEU A 57 10.79 -6.26 8.06
CA LEU A 57 10.02 -5.29 7.30
C LEU A 57 9.14 -4.48 8.26
N LYS A 58 8.85 -3.24 7.89
CA LYS A 58 7.99 -2.38 8.70
C LYS A 58 6.53 -2.56 8.34
N ILE A 59 5.68 -2.67 9.35
CA ILE A 59 4.23 -2.63 9.18
C ILE A 59 3.78 -1.18 9.36
N LEU A 60 3.30 -0.54 8.30
CA LEU A 60 2.84 0.85 8.31
C LEU A 60 1.46 1.00 8.92
N SER A 61 0.55 0.12 8.52
CA SER A 61 -0.84 0.17 8.98
C SER A 61 -1.52 -1.17 8.81
N ILE A 62 -2.62 -1.36 9.55
CA ILE A 62 -3.62 -2.38 9.26
C ILE A 62 -4.97 -1.71 9.16
N GLU A 63 -5.66 -2.02 8.10
CA GLU A 63 -6.97 -1.50 7.78
C GLU A 63 -7.99 -2.65 7.77
N THR A 64 -9.20 -2.37 8.26
CA THR A 64 -10.31 -3.28 8.02
C THR A 64 -10.90 -2.96 6.66
N VAL A 65 -10.90 -3.93 5.78
CA VAL A 65 -11.45 -3.82 4.43
C VAL A 65 -12.48 -4.91 4.19
N LYS A 66 -13.26 -4.77 3.12
CA LYS A 66 -14.11 -5.86 2.63
C LYS A 66 -13.47 -6.43 1.37
N ASP A 67 -13.18 -7.72 1.40
CA ASP A 67 -12.76 -8.49 0.23
C ASP A 67 -13.86 -9.47 -0.13
N ASN A 68 -14.41 -9.36 -1.34
CA ASN A 68 -15.53 -10.17 -1.82
C ASN A 68 -16.72 -10.23 -0.83
N GLY A 69 -17.01 -9.11 -0.15
CA GLY A 69 -18.09 -9.00 0.83
C GLY A 69 -17.75 -9.55 2.22
N LYS A 70 -16.57 -10.14 2.42
CA LYS A 70 -16.09 -10.63 3.71
C LYS A 70 -15.14 -9.63 4.36
N ALA A 71 -15.15 -9.58 5.69
CA ALA A 71 -14.19 -8.76 6.41
C ALA A 71 -12.78 -9.33 6.24
N ALA A 72 -11.83 -8.46 5.91
CA ALA A 72 -10.41 -8.78 5.80
C ALA A 72 -9.57 -7.69 6.48
N ARG A 73 -8.36 -8.06 6.90
CA ARG A 73 -7.35 -7.13 7.37
C ARG A 73 -6.31 -6.93 6.26
N LYS A 74 -6.17 -5.68 5.83
CA LYS A 74 -5.14 -5.27 4.91
C LYS A 74 -3.93 -4.80 5.72
N VAL A 75 -2.85 -5.58 5.67
CA VAL A 75 -1.57 -5.27 6.33
C VAL A 75 -0.66 -4.60 5.32
N ASN A 76 -0.37 -3.32 5.53
CA ASN A 76 0.54 -2.56 4.68
C ASN A 76 1.98 -2.72 5.19
N ILE A 77 2.83 -3.35 4.38
CA ILE A 77 4.23 -3.65 4.68
C ILE A 77 5.11 -2.76 3.82
N TRP A 78 6.19 -2.25 4.40
CA TRP A 78 7.06 -1.28 3.75
C TRP A 78 8.53 -1.47 4.13
N THR A 79 9.43 -1.10 3.20
CA THR A 79 10.85 -0.86 3.46
C THR A 79 11.41 0.19 2.50
N ASN A 80 12.39 0.94 2.94
CA ASN A 80 13.16 1.89 2.12
C ASN A 80 14.62 1.43 1.93
N GLY A 81 14.88 0.17 2.15
CA GLY A 81 16.20 -0.44 2.07
C GLY A 81 16.55 -1.24 3.32
N ALA A 82 17.72 -1.82 3.33
CA ALA A 82 18.25 -2.65 4.42
C ALA A 82 19.67 -2.21 4.79
N GLU A 83 20.28 -2.81 5.80
CA GLU A 83 21.68 -2.56 6.15
C GLU A 83 22.61 -2.92 5.00
N GLU A 84 22.38 -4.08 4.38
CA GLU A 84 23.05 -4.55 3.16
C GLU A 84 22.02 -4.84 2.08
N ALA A 85 22.42 -4.64 0.81
CA ALA A 85 21.55 -4.96 -0.32
C ALA A 85 21.32 -6.47 -0.42
N TYR A 86 20.08 -6.88 -0.67
CA TYR A 86 19.72 -8.30 -0.83
C TYR A 86 18.59 -8.48 -1.85
N VAL A 87 18.34 -9.73 -2.22
CA VAL A 87 17.16 -10.09 -3.03
C VAL A 87 16.11 -10.72 -2.11
N MET A 88 14.97 -10.06 -2.04
CA MET A 88 13.82 -10.54 -1.29
C MET A 88 13.02 -11.51 -2.14
N HIS A 89 12.94 -12.77 -1.72
CA HIS A 89 12.14 -13.80 -2.38
C HIS A 89 10.86 -14.15 -1.62
N GLN A 90 10.85 -13.93 -0.31
CA GLN A 90 9.70 -14.24 0.53
C GLN A 90 9.31 -13.07 1.43
N ILE A 91 8.02 -13.00 1.77
CA ILE A 91 7.50 -12.16 2.84
C ILE A 91 6.61 -13.04 3.72
N GLY A 92 6.95 -13.10 5.01
CA GLY A 92 6.19 -13.77 6.05
C GLY A 92 5.56 -12.77 7.01
N VAL A 93 4.31 -13.01 7.39
CA VAL A 93 3.59 -12.27 8.43
C VAL A 93 3.44 -13.17 9.64
N TYR A 94 3.91 -12.69 10.79
CA TYR A 94 3.91 -13.41 12.05
C TYR A 94 2.89 -12.84 13.03
N GLY A 95 2.44 -13.67 13.93
CA GLY A 95 1.54 -13.26 15.00
C GLY A 95 1.50 -14.20 16.18
N THR A 96 0.86 -13.76 17.24
CA THR A 96 0.63 -14.51 18.49
C THR A 96 -0.83 -14.55 18.85
N LEU A 97 -1.25 -15.55 19.62
CA LEU A 97 -2.59 -15.64 20.18
C LEU A 97 -2.56 -15.24 21.65
N ASN A 98 -3.51 -14.41 22.08
CA ASN A 98 -3.66 -13.95 23.46
C ASN A 98 -2.40 -13.32 24.08
N GLY A 99 -1.53 -12.71 23.24
CA GLY A 99 -0.26 -12.13 23.69
C GLY A 99 0.74 -13.16 24.20
N GLY A 100 0.61 -14.42 23.78
CA GLY A 100 1.54 -15.47 24.12
C GLY A 100 2.95 -15.21 23.61
N PRO A 101 3.99 -15.88 24.17
CA PRO A 101 5.38 -15.67 23.78
C PRO A 101 5.72 -16.31 22.44
N ASP A 102 4.94 -17.29 21.99
CA ASP A 102 5.24 -18.08 20.81
C ASP A 102 4.68 -17.42 19.55
N GLU A 103 5.58 -16.87 18.73
CA GLU A 103 5.22 -16.35 17.43
C GLU A 103 5.03 -17.49 16.42
N THR A 104 3.99 -17.33 15.61
CA THR A 104 3.66 -18.27 14.53
C THR A 104 3.70 -17.55 13.20
N LEU A 105 4.32 -18.14 12.18
CA LEU A 105 4.19 -17.69 10.80
C LEU A 105 2.75 -17.93 10.35
N LEU A 106 1.99 -16.84 10.15
CA LEU A 106 0.59 -16.90 9.78
C LEU A 106 0.40 -17.08 8.28
N PHE A 107 1.17 -16.32 7.53
CA PHE A 107 1.04 -16.18 6.09
C PHE A 107 2.41 -16.04 5.46
N LEU A 108 2.62 -16.70 4.32
CA LEU A 108 3.86 -16.66 3.55
C LEU A 108 3.53 -16.41 2.07
N MET A 109 4.27 -15.53 1.46
CA MET A 109 4.25 -15.32 0.01
C MET A 109 5.66 -15.45 -0.55
N GLN A 110 5.77 -15.92 -1.79
CA GLN A 110 7.04 -16.16 -2.48
C GLN A 110 6.98 -15.71 -3.94
N ASP A 111 8.05 -15.08 -4.40
CA ASP A 111 8.33 -14.79 -5.81
C ASP A 111 9.70 -15.37 -6.17
N GLU A 112 9.76 -16.24 -7.18
CA GLU A 112 11.01 -16.88 -7.61
C GLU A 112 11.98 -15.89 -8.26
N ARG A 113 11.49 -14.80 -8.85
CA ARG A 113 12.33 -13.74 -9.42
C ARG A 113 12.93 -12.84 -8.37
N GLY A 114 12.20 -12.66 -7.27
CA GLY A 114 12.58 -11.81 -6.17
C GLY A 114 12.55 -10.31 -6.47
N VAL A 115 12.70 -9.53 -5.43
CA VAL A 115 12.74 -8.06 -5.46
C VAL A 115 14.09 -7.60 -4.92
N GLN A 116 14.80 -6.79 -5.70
CA GLN A 116 16.07 -6.22 -5.24
C GLN A 116 15.80 -5.13 -4.20
N ILE A 117 16.29 -5.35 -2.97
CA ILE A 117 16.27 -4.38 -1.89
C ILE A 117 17.66 -3.75 -1.79
N PRO A 118 17.81 -2.42 -2.01
CA PRO A 118 19.10 -1.76 -1.92
C PRO A 118 19.55 -1.58 -0.47
N ALA A 119 20.85 -1.34 -0.29
CA ALA A 119 21.34 -0.84 0.99
C ALA A 119 20.76 0.56 1.25
N ALA A 120 20.35 0.81 2.49
CA ALA A 120 19.73 2.07 2.89
C ALA A 120 20.64 3.27 2.57
N GLY A 121 20.05 4.31 1.97
CA GLY A 121 20.77 5.53 1.56
C GLY A 121 21.51 5.44 0.23
N THR A 122 21.60 4.27 -0.42
CA THR A 122 22.22 4.16 -1.74
C THR A 122 21.30 4.58 -2.88
N GLN A 123 19.99 4.46 -2.68
CA GLN A 123 18.93 4.95 -3.56
C GLN A 123 17.98 5.83 -2.75
N LEU A 124 18.06 7.14 -2.91
CA LEU A 124 17.36 8.12 -2.08
C LEU A 124 15.82 8.02 -2.15
N ASP A 125 15.28 7.61 -3.27
CA ASP A 125 13.83 7.52 -3.52
C ASP A 125 13.32 6.07 -3.57
N TYR A 126 14.10 5.11 -3.04
CA TYR A 126 13.66 3.72 -3.04
C TYR A 126 12.60 3.51 -1.97
N GLU A 127 11.46 3.03 -2.40
CA GLU A 127 10.38 2.53 -1.53
C GLU A 127 9.81 1.25 -2.10
N PHE A 128 9.66 0.26 -1.24
CA PHE A 128 8.89 -0.95 -1.52
C PHE A 128 7.70 -0.98 -0.56
N GLN A 129 6.51 -1.11 -1.10
CA GLN A 129 5.29 -1.27 -0.34
C GLN A 129 4.45 -2.38 -0.92
N ILE A 130 3.91 -3.22 -0.04
CA ILE A 130 2.96 -4.27 -0.40
C ILE A 130 1.86 -4.36 0.65
N ALA A 131 0.65 -4.69 0.21
CA ALA A 131 -0.47 -4.95 1.09
C ALA A 131 -0.80 -6.45 1.09
N VAL A 132 -0.82 -7.05 2.27
CA VAL A 132 -1.25 -8.43 2.48
C VAL A 132 -2.68 -8.42 2.99
N LEU A 133 -3.56 -9.15 2.33
CA LEU A 133 -4.96 -9.32 2.75
C LEU A 133 -5.10 -10.61 3.56
N LEU A 134 -5.36 -10.46 4.85
CA LEU A 134 -5.66 -11.57 5.73
C LEU A 134 -7.19 -11.65 5.91
N ALA A 135 -7.80 -12.67 5.31
CA ALA A 135 -9.24 -12.91 5.46
C ALA A 135 -9.53 -13.43 6.87
N VAL A 136 -10.38 -12.73 7.59
CA VAL A 136 -10.84 -13.11 8.93
C VAL A 136 -12.35 -13.11 8.92
N SER A 137 -12.97 -14.18 9.37
CA SER A 137 -14.42 -14.28 9.41
C SER A 137 -15.07 -13.40 10.49
N ASN A 138 -14.31 -12.98 11.52
CA ASN A 138 -14.72 -12.00 12.53
C ASN A 138 -13.59 -11.01 12.80
N ALA A 139 -13.76 -9.79 12.31
CA ALA A 139 -12.73 -8.75 12.29
C ALA A 139 -12.47 -8.05 13.63
N ALA A 140 -13.08 -8.48 14.74
CA ALA A 140 -13.10 -7.69 15.96
C ALA A 140 -11.79 -7.71 16.76
N ASP A 141 -11.02 -8.79 16.73
CA ASP A 141 -9.97 -9.03 17.74
C ASP A 141 -8.54 -9.19 17.18
N ILE A 142 -8.24 -8.62 15.99
CA ILE A 142 -6.86 -8.59 15.49
C ILE A 142 -6.23 -7.26 15.87
N SER A 143 -5.19 -7.30 16.69
CA SER A 143 -4.39 -6.14 17.05
C SER A 143 -2.97 -6.23 16.46
N ILE A 144 -2.30 -5.09 16.30
CA ILE A 144 -0.90 -5.01 15.85
C ILE A 144 -0.08 -4.28 16.88
N GLN A 145 1.15 -4.75 17.02
CA GLN A 145 2.21 -3.92 17.57
C GLN A 145 2.88 -3.15 16.41
N LEU A 146 2.48 -1.91 16.24
CA LEU A 146 3.22 -0.97 15.38
C LEU A 146 4.37 -0.38 16.16
N ASP A 147 5.53 -0.30 15.52
CA ASP A 147 6.64 0.50 16.04
C ASP A 147 6.14 1.94 16.33
N PRO A 148 6.30 2.45 17.57
CA PRO A 148 5.85 3.79 17.93
C PRO A 148 6.44 4.89 17.06
N GLN A 149 7.67 4.73 16.58
CA GLN A 149 8.32 5.69 15.67
C GLN A 149 7.62 5.73 14.31
N MET A 150 7.14 4.58 13.84
CA MET A 150 6.43 4.50 12.55
C MET A 150 5.02 5.08 12.64
N LYS A 151 4.35 4.98 13.80
CA LYS A 151 3.08 5.70 14.01
C LYS A 151 3.25 7.21 13.88
N ALA A 152 4.30 7.75 14.50
CA ALA A 152 4.62 9.18 14.43
C ALA A 152 4.96 9.60 13.00
N PHE A 153 5.74 8.80 12.26
CA PHE A 153 6.09 9.06 10.87
C PHE A 153 4.87 9.02 9.94
N ALA A 154 4.03 7.99 10.07
CA ALA A 154 2.80 7.87 9.28
C ALA A 154 1.81 9.02 9.55
N GLN A 155 1.74 9.48 10.80
CA GLN A 155 0.92 10.63 11.18
C GLN A 155 1.50 11.93 10.60
N MET A 156 2.80 12.15 10.73
CA MET A 156 3.50 13.30 10.14
C MET A 156 3.36 13.33 8.62
N ALA A 157 3.53 12.19 7.93
CA ALA A 157 3.35 12.09 6.49
C ALA A 157 1.92 12.44 6.06
N ARG A 158 0.90 12.02 6.84
CA ARG A 158 -0.49 12.39 6.59
C ARG A 158 -0.73 13.88 6.81
N GLU A 159 -0.17 14.46 7.86
CA GLU A 159 -0.29 15.90 8.15
C GLU A 159 0.37 16.75 7.06
N ILE A 160 1.56 16.35 6.58
CA ILE A 160 2.24 17.00 5.45
C ILE A 160 1.39 16.89 4.18
N ALA A 161 0.91 15.68 3.83
CA ALA A 161 0.08 15.49 2.64
C ALA A 161 -1.23 16.29 2.71
N GLN A 162 -1.86 16.37 3.88
CA GLN A 162 -3.06 17.19 4.09
C GLN A 162 -2.76 18.68 3.98
N ALA A 163 -1.64 19.12 4.52
CA ALA A 163 -1.20 20.52 4.42
C ALA A 163 -0.89 20.91 2.96
N GLU A 164 -0.21 20.04 2.20
CA GLU A 164 0.08 20.27 0.78
C GLU A 164 -1.20 20.31 -0.06
N VAL A 165 -2.14 19.38 0.18
CA VAL A 165 -3.46 19.39 -0.50
C VAL A 165 -4.24 20.65 -0.14
N ALA A 166 -4.24 21.05 1.12
CA ALA A 166 -4.90 22.27 1.55
C ALA A 166 -4.26 23.52 0.89
N GLN A 167 -2.93 23.57 0.87
CA GLN A 167 -2.18 24.65 0.22
C GLN A 167 -2.47 24.70 -1.29
N HIS A 168 -2.45 23.54 -1.95
CA HIS A 168 -2.77 23.44 -3.37
C HIS A 168 -4.20 23.92 -3.69
N ASN A 169 -5.16 23.60 -2.82
CA ASN A 169 -6.56 24.00 -3.01
C ASN A 169 -6.82 25.50 -2.81
N ILE A 170 -5.98 26.21 -2.04
CA ILE A 170 -6.09 27.66 -1.81
C ILE A 170 -5.16 28.48 -2.70
N ASP A 171 -4.21 27.83 -3.39
CA ASP A 171 -3.30 28.50 -4.32
C ASP A 171 -4.05 28.84 -5.62
N PRO A 172 -4.28 30.13 -5.91
CA PRO A 172 -4.99 30.54 -7.12
C PRO A 172 -4.24 30.16 -8.41
N ASP A 173 -2.92 29.92 -8.33
CA ASP A 173 -2.09 29.60 -9.49
C ASP A 173 -1.88 28.08 -9.66
N ALA A 174 -2.27 27.27 -8.68
CA ALA A 174 -2.08 25.81 -8.70
C ALA A 174 -2.70 25.13 -9.93
N HIS A 175 -3.75 25.71 -10.47
CA HIS A 175 -4.47 25.22 -11.65
C HIS A 175 -4.50 26.22 -12.81
N ALA A 176 -3.71 27.28 -12.74
CA ALA A 176 -3.77 28.37 -13.73
C ALA A 176 -3.64 27.88 -15.17
N SER A 177 -2.70 26.97 -15.43
CA SER A 177 -2.50 26.38 -16.77
C SER A 177 -3.69 25.52 -17.24
N ILE A 178 -4.34 24.83 -16.32
CA ILE A 178 -5.53 23.99 -16.61
C ILE A 178 -6.73 24.87 -16.87
N ILE A 179 -6.90 25.92 -16.06
CA ILE A 179 -7.99 26.90 -16.22
C ILE A 179 -7.83 27.65 -17.54
N GLU A 180 -6.63 28.08 -17.88
CA GLU A 180 -6.33 28.78 -19.13
C GLU A 180 -6.57 27.87 -20.35
N ALA A 181 -6.13 26.60 -20.29
CA ALA A 181 -6.39 25.62 -21.34
C ALA A 181 -7.90 25.33 -21.50
N ALA A 182 -8.63 25.20 -20.40
CA ALA A 182 -10.08 24.98 -20.42
C ALA A 182 -10.84 26.20 -20.96
N ALA A 183 -10.44 27.42 -20.56
CA ALA A 183 -11.01 28.65 -21.06
C ALA A 183 -10.75 28.79 -22.57
N SER A 184 -9.53 28.55 -23.03
CA SER A 184 -9.18 28.58 -24.45
C SER A 184 -9.96 27.58 -25.28
N ALA A 185 -10.13 26.35 -24.76
CA ALA A 185 -10.93 25.31 -25.41
C ALA A 185 -12.43 25.68 -25.47
N ALA A 186 -12.96 26.32 -24.42
CA ALA A 186 -14.33 26.78 -24.39
C ALA A 186 -14.57 27.92 -25.40
N VAL A 187 -13.69 28.92 -25.44
CA VAL A 187 -13.74 30.00 -26.42
C VAL A 187 -13.73 29.46 -27.85
N LYS A 188 -12.79 28.54 -28.15
CA LYS A 188 -12.70 27.92 -29.47
C LYS A 188 -13.96 27.14 -29.83
N ARG A 189 -14.60 26.43 -28.89
CA ARG A 189 -15.87 25.72 -29.14
C ARG A 189 -17.00 26.68 -29.46
N ILE A 190 -17.04 27.82 -28.78
CA ILE A 190 -18.07 28.86 -29.02
C ILE A 190 -17.84 29.54 -30.38
N GLU A 191 -16.58 29.80 -30.74
CA GLU A 191 -16.23 30.33 -32.08
C GLU A 191 -16.58 29.32 -33.20
N ASP A 192 -16.21 28.03 -33.02
CA ASP A 192 -16.50 26.96 -33.97
C ASP A 192 -18.02 26.70 -34.12
N ALA A 193 -18.80 26.89 -33.05
CA ALA A 193 -20.27 26.80 -33.09
C ALA A 193 -20.93 28.01 -33.70
N GLY A 194 -20.20 29.10 -33.95
CA GLY A 194 -20.75 30.35 -34.50
C GLY A 194 -21.64 31.14 -33.53
N GLU A 195 -21.55 30.82 -32.23
CA GLU A 195 -22.35 31.47 -31.18
C GLU A 195 -21.79 32.82 -30.72
N ILE A 196 -20.49 33.08 -31.01
CA ILE A 196 -19.88 34.39 -30.77
C ILE A 196 -19.74 35.12 -32.11
N MET A 197 -20.37 36.25 -32.22
CA MET A 197 -20.15 37.10 -33.37
C MET A 197 -18.77 37.74 -33.29
N THR A 198 -18.00 37.62 -34.36
CA THR A 198 -16.72 38.30 -34.49
C THR A 198 -16.94 39.82 -34.49
N GLU A 199 -15.91 40.60 -34.12
CA GLU A 199 -15.98 42.05 -34.15
C GLU A 199 -16.44 42.59 -35.51
N ALA A 200 -16.06 41.93 -36.61
CA ALA A 200 -16.49 42.28 -37.95
C ALA A 200 -17.98 42.02 -38.18
N GLN A 201 -18.55 40.97 -37.61
CA GLN A 201 -19.98 40.68 -37.67
C GLN A 201 -20.79 41.65 -36.84
N VAL A 202 -20.29 42.03 -35.65
CA VAL A 202 -20.91 43.07 -34.80
C VAL A 202 -20.91 44.43 -35.49
N LYS A 203 -19.77 44.84 -36.09
CA LYS A 203 -19.67 46.08 -36.85
C LYS A 203 -20.66 46.14 -38.03
N LYS A 204 -20.87 45.02 -38.72
CA LYS A 204 -21.82 44.90 -39.83
C LYS A 204 -23.27 45.05 -39.38
N LEU A 205 -23.61 44.58 -38.18
CA LEU A 205 -24.96 44.67 -37.60
C LEU A 205 -25.29 46.12 -37.14
N ILE A 206 -24.29 46.89 -36.72
CA ILE A 206 -24.48 48.28 -36.25
C ILE A 206 -24.58 49.29 -37.42
N GLN A 207 -24.14 48.89 -38.62
CA GLN A 207 -24.16 49.75 -39.81
C GLN A 207 -25.38 49.56 -40.70
N THR A 208 -26.32 48.69 -40.30
CA THR A 208 -27.65 48.52 -40.93
C THR A 208 -28.71 49.12 -40.07
#